data_063f6345070cfbc70d8ba4954e9f3a3f
#
_entry.id   063f6345070cfbc70d8ba4954e9f3a3f
#
_cell.length_a   1.000
_cell.length_b   1.000
_cell.length_c   1.000
_cell.angle_alpha   90.00
_cell.angle_beta   90.00
_cell.angle_gamma   90.00
#
_symmetry.space_group_name_H-M   'P 1'
#
loop_
_entity.id
_entity.type
_entity.pdbx_description
1 polymer ?
#
loop_
_entity_poly.entity_id
_entity_poly.type
_entity_poly.pdbx_seq_one_letter_code
_entity_poly.pdbx_strand_id
1 'polypeptide(L)'
;VQTCALPISEDNLKEILRLCISYVLRRSICDIPTNSMNKTFATLRNSIRPDDYMNSVKAFFVLQETYKEFPDDEKFMAAFMFRDIYTMRARNYILSRLENFGNKAPIIIENYTIEHIMPQNTSLSPEWQHDLGVNWKEIQKIYIHTIGNLTLTAYNAEMSDRPFMDKMNMPGGFKESALRLNAYLVKLTEWNEDHIKERAQQLAAKAVQIWPYPSLTNAELAPYTAEEKSAPKYTLETYDINAFTKILFETLDRRIMNLSPTVKR
;
A
#
# COMPACT_ATOMS: atom_id res chain seq x y z
N VAL A 1 32.42 24.06 -2.77
CA VAL A 1 31.05 23.91 -3.30
C VAL A 1 30.11 23.91 -2.12
N GLN A 2 29.52 25.08 -1.82
CA GLN A 2 28.43 25.15 -0.85
C GLN A 2 27.25 24.36 -1.47
N THR A 3 27.02 23.15 -0.98
CA THR A 3 25.79 22.42 -1.27
C THR A 3 24.65 23.22 -0.64
N CYS A 4 23.86 23.91 -1.45
CA CYS A 4 22.56 24.45 -1.04
C CYS A 4 21.58 23.30 -0.79
N ALA A 5 21.92 22.39 0.12
CA ALA A 5 20.94 21.50 0.72
C ALA A 5 20.15 22.39 1.69
N LEU A 6 18.88 22.62 1.41
CA LEU A 6 17.97 23.22 2.39
C LEU A 6 18.11 22.41 3.67
N PRO A 7 18.33 23.04 4.85
CA PRO A 7 18.47 22.35 6.10
C PRO A 7 17.10 21.74 6.47
N ILE A 8 16.87 20.53 6.01
CA ILE A 8 15.68 19.76 6.38
C ILE A 8 16.01 18.93 7.62
N SER A 9 15.15 18.99 8.63
CA SER A 9 15.28 18.12 9.80
C SER A 9 15.09 16.65 9.40
N GLU A 10 15.71 15.75 10.15
CA GLU A 10 15.56 14.31 9.93
C GLU A 10 14.10 13.86 10.00
N ASP A 11 13.30 14.48 10.87
CA ASP A 11 11.88 14.14 11.03
C ASP A 11 11.06 14.62 9.83
N ASN A 12 11.32 15.81 9.30
CA ASN A 12 10.70 16.30 8.07
C ASN A 12 11.05 15.41 6.88
N LEU A 13 12.31 14.98 6.77
CA LEU A 13 12.72 14.05 5.72
C LEU A 13 11.97 12.71 5.82
N LYS A 14 11.84 12.16 7.03
CA LYS A 14 11.07 10.92 7.27
C LYS A 14 9.61 11.08 6.87
N GLU A 15 8.99 12.21 7.21
CA GLU A 15 7.59 12.48 6.87
C GLU A 15 7.40 12.62 5.36
N ILE A 16 8.28 13.34 4.66
CA ILE A 16 8.23 13.46 3.20
C ILE A 16 8.38 12.09 2.53
N LEU A 17 9.33 11.27 2.99
CA LEU A 17 9.50 9.92 2.44
C LEU A 17 8.25 9.07 2.67
N ARG A 18 7.59 9.19 3.83
CA ARG A 18 6.31 8.52 4.09
C ARG A 18 5.22 8.98 3.13
N LEU A 19 5.10 10.28 2.88
CA LEU A 19 4.14 10.82 1.91
C LEU A 19 4.43 10.35 0.49
N CYS A 20 5.69 10.33 0.06
CA CYS A 20 6.09 9.80 -1.25
C CYS A 20 5.73 8.31 -1.38
N ILE A 21 6.02 7.50 -0.36
CA ILE A 21 5.67 6.08 -0.34
C ILE A 21 4.14 5.90 -0.40
N SER A 22 3.40 6.70 0.38
CA SER A 22 1.94 6.68 0.38
C SER A 22 1.39 7.04 -1.00
N TYR A 23 1.87 8.11 -1.62
CA TYR A 23 1.49 8.54 -2.96
C TYR A 23 1.66 7.42 -3.99
N VAL A 24 2.86 6.82 -4.03
CA VAL A 24 3.18 5.75 -4.99
C VAL A 24 2.29 4.52 -4.77
N LEU A 25 2.11 4.10 -3.50
CA LEU A 25 1.32 2.91 -3.20
C LEU A 25 -0.17 3.14 -3.45
N ARG A 26 -0.75 4.23 -2.99
CA ARG A 26 -2.18 4.54 -3.20
C ARG A 26 -2.51 4.56 -4.69
N ARG A 27 -1.67 5.19 -5.50
CA ARG A 27 -1.84 5.19 -6.96
C ARG A 27 -1.79 3.78 -7.55
N SER A 28 -0.84 2.96 -7.10
CA SER A 28 -0.71 1.57 -7.55
C SER A 28 -1.94 0.72 -7.18
N ILE A 29 -2.48 0.91 -5.99
CA ILE A 29 -3.73 0.26 -5.54
C ILE A 29 -4.93 0.72 -6.39
N CYS A 30 -5.02 2.02 -6.65
CA CYS A 30 -6.11 2.62 -7.45
C CYS A 30 -5.91 2.47 -8.97
N ASP A 31 -4.93 1.70 -9.41
CA ASP A 31 -4.63 1.43 -10.83
C ASP A 31 -4.31 2.68 -11.66
N ILE A 32 -3.75 3.71 -11.02
CA ILE A 32 -3.37 4.93 -11.72
C ILE A 32 -2.00 4.73 -12.37
N PRO A 33 -1.86 4.99 -13.69
CA PRO A 33 -0.62 4.77 -14.42
C PRO A 33 0.59 5.49 -13.83
N THR A 34 1.77 4.85 -13.89
CA THR A 34 3.02 5.34 -13.32
C THR A 34 3.81 6.29 -14.22
N ASN A 35 3.42 6.42 -15.48
CA ASN A 35 4.14 7.20 -16.50
C ASN A 35 4.31 8.70 -16.18
N SER A 36 3.47 9.24 -15.29
CA SER A 36 3.56 10.63 -14.83
C SER A 36 4.49 10.83 -13.63
N MET A 37 4.89 9.77 -12.93
CA MET A 37 5.59 9.88 -11.63
C MET A 37 6.92 10.62 -11.74
N ASN A 38 7.72 10.36 -12.79
CA ASN A 38 8.97 11.05 -12.99
C ASN A 38 8.79 12.59 -13.10
N LYS A 39 7.76 13.01 -13.87
CA LYS A 39 7.44 14.45 -13.99
C LYS A 39 6.92 15.03 -12.68
N THR A 40 6.08 14.28 -11.95
CA THR A 40 5.55 14.70 -10.66
C THR A 40 6.68 14.96 -9.67
N PHE A 41 7.59 14.00 -9.49
CA PHE A 41 8.71 14.18 -8.56
C PHE A 41 9.73 15.23 -9.02
N ALA A 42 9.98 15.34 -10.32
CA ALA A 42 10.86 16.40 -10.85
C ALA A 42 10.29 17.81 -10.58
N THR A 43 8.96 17.97 -10.61
CA THR A 43 8.31 19.26 -10.33
C THR A 43 8.13 19.56 -8.85
N LEU A 44 8.11 18.53 -7.98
CA LEU A 44 7.96 18.71 -6.53
C LEU A 44 8.93 19.73 -5.96
N ARG A 45 10.21 19.69 -6.38
CA ARG A 45 11.23 20.63 -5.90
C ARG A 45 10.87 22.09 -6.12
N ASN A 46 10.29 22.41 -7.28
CA ASN A 46 9.95 23.78 -7.64
C ASN A 46 8.78 24.35 -6.83
N SER A 47 8.02 23.46 -6.17
CA SER A 47 6.88 23.82 -5.33
C SER A 47 7.23 23.91 -3.85
N ILE A 48 8.47 23.55 -3.48
CA ILE A 48 8.91 23.60 -2.08
C ILE A 48 9.26 25.03 -1.68
N ARG A 49 8.64 25.50 -0.60
CA ARG A 49 8.97 26.78 0.03
C ARG A 49 9.85 26.52 1.26
N PRO A 50 11.06 27.13 1.33
CA PRO A 50 11.99 26.89 2.45
C PRO A 50 11.46 27.33 3.81
N ASP A 51 10.63 28.36 3.84
CA ASP A 51 9.98 28.94 5.02
C ASP A 51 8.74 28.17 5.48
N ASP A 52 8.13 27.38 4.59
CA ASP A 52 6.97 26.52 4.89
C ASP A 52 7.09 25.15 4.20
N TYR A 53 8.15 24.46 4.53
CA TYR A 53 8.62 23.27 3.83
C TYR A 53 7.57 22.16 3.78
N MET A 54 7.03 21.77 4.96
CA MET A 54 6.12 20.64 5.05
C MET A 54 4.76 20.91 4.41
N ASN A 55 4.19 22.10 4.63
CA ASN A 55 2.91 22.42 4.03
C ASN A 55 3.03 22.59 2.50
N SER A 56 4.16 23.11 2.01
CA SER A 56 4.38 23.19 0.56
C SER A 56 4.46 21.81 -0.10
N VAL A 57 5.10 20.83 0.53
CA VAL A 57 5.12 19.43 0.05
C VAL A 57 3.74 18.79 0.11
N LYS A 58 3.01 18.96 1.21
CA LYS A 58 1.64 18.46 1.35
C LYS A 58 0.72 19.09 0.31
N ALA A 59 0.76 20.42 0.15
CA ALA A 59 -0.03 21.14 -0.83
C ALA A 59 0.27 20.68 -2.26
N PHE A 60 1.55 20.48 -2.59
CA PHE A 60 1.94 19.95 -3.88
C PHE A 60 1.21 18.64 -4.19
N PHE A 61 1.16 17.71 -3.24
CA PHE A 61 0.49 16.42 -3.45
C PHE A 61 -1.04 16.54 -3.47
N VAL A 62 -1.63 17.36 -2.62
CA VAL A 62 -3.09 17.56 -2.55
C VAL A 62 -3.63 18.21 -3.84
N LEU A 63 -2.85 19.11 -4.45
CA LEU A 63 -3.22 19.82 -5.67
C LEU A 63 -3.00 19.02 -6.95
N GLN A 64 -2.44 17.80 -6.87
CA GLN A 64 -2.35 16.95 -8.06
C GLN A 64 -3.72 16.42 -8.47
N GLU A 65 -4.06 16.66 -9.73
CA GLU A 65 -5.36 16.28 -10.30
C GLU A 65 -5.20 15.22 -11.39
N THR A 66 -6.33 14.63 -11.79
CA THR A 66 -6.45 13.70 -12.92
C THR A 66 -5.49 12.51 -12.81
N TYR A 67 -4.67 12.29 -13.85
CA TYR A 67 -3.70 11.19 -13.91
C TYR A 67 -2.50 11.34 -12.96
N LYS A 68 -2.39 12.48 -12.24
CA LYS A 68 -1.37 12.70 -11.21
C LYS A 68 -1.95 12.69 -9.79
N GLU A 69 -3.26 12.56 -9.65
CA GLU A 69 -3.93 12.65 -8.36
C GLU A 69 -3.29 11.78 -7.27
N PHE A 70 -3.38 12.25 -6.05
CA PHE A 70 -3.12 11.47 -4.86
C PHE A 70 -4.49 10.94 -4.39
N PRO A 71 -4.78 9.63 -4.51
CA PRO A 71 -6.06 9.09 -4.07
C PRO A 71 -6.31 9.38 -2.60
N ASP A 72 -7.45 9.97 -2.29
CA ASP A 72 -7.91 10.21 -0.92
C ASP A 72 -8.22 8.89 -0.17
N ASP A 73 -8.64 8.99 1.07
CA ASP A 73 -8.88 7.81 1.90
C ASP A 73 -10.05 6.98 1.40
N GLU A 74 -11.14 7.62 0.93
CA GLU A 74 -12.32 6.94 0.44
C GLU A 74 -12.01 6.11 -0.82
N LYS A 75 -11.41 6.75 -1.81
CA LYS A 75 -11.00 6.11 -3.07
C LYS A 75 -9.98 4.99 -2.82
N PHE A 76 -9.00 5.24 -1.95
CA PHE A 76 -7.99 4.27 -1.61
C PHE A 76 -8.56 3.05 -0.88
N MET A 77 -9.41 3.26 0.14
CA MET A 77 -10.04 2.15 0.87
C MET A 77 -10.91 1.30 -0.04
N ALA A 78 -11.76 1.92 -0.86
CA ALA A 78 -12.60 1.21 -1.81
C ALA A 78 -11.77 0.34 -2.77
N ALA A 79 -10.71 0.91 -3.35
CA ALA A 79 -9.81 0.17 -4.23
C ALA A 79 -9.05 -0.94 -3.50
N PHE A 80 -8.55 -0.68 -2.27
CA PHE A 80 -7.74 -1.63 -1.50
C PHE A 80 -8.49 -2.91 -1.15
N MET A 81 -9.81 -2.82 -0.92
CA MET A 81 -10.65 -3.97 -0.59
C MET A 81 -10.81 -4.96 -1.75
N PHE A 82 -10.78 -4.46 -3.01
CA PHE A 82 -11.08 -5.26 -4.20
C PHE A 82 -9.88 -5.46 -5.13
N ARG A 83 -8.76 -4.77 -4.88
CA ARG A 83 -7.55 -4.91 -5.70
C ARG A 83 -7.01 -6.34 -5.61
N ASP A 84 -6.61 -6.89 -6.75
CA ASP A 84 -5.76 -8.08 -6.79
C ASP A 84 -4.38 -7.73 -6.22
N ILE A 85 -4.23 -7.96 -4.91
CA ILE A 85 -2.98 -7.71 -4.18
C ILE A 85 -1.96 -8.82 -4.44
N TYR A 86 -2.43 -10.04 -4.68
CA TYR A 86 -1.54 -11.20 -4.85
C TYR A 86 -0.61 -11.07 -6.05
N THR A 87 -1.09 -10.53 -7.16
CA THR A 87 -0.27 -10.34 -8.37
C THR A 87 0.60 -9.10 -8.33
N MET A 88 0.38 -8.19 -7.37
CA MET A 88 1.19 -6.98 -7.23
C MET A 88 2.63 -7.30 -6.81
N ARG A 89 3.61 -6.60 -7.39
CA ARG A 89 5.01 -6.68 -6.94
C ARG A 89 5.18 -6.25 -5.48
N ALA A 90 4.34 -5.34 -5.01
CA ALA A 90 4.36 -4.80 -3.65
C ALA A 90 3.66 -5.70 -2.62
N ARG A 91 3.12 -6.87 -2.98
CA ARG A 91 2.33 -7.74 -2.08
C ARG A 91 3.02 -8.04 -0.75
N ASN A 92 4.29 -8.43 -0.78
CA ASN A 92 5.03 -8.74 0.46
C ASN A 92 5.24 -7.48 1.31
N TYR A 93 5.53 -6.34 0.69
CA TYR A 93 5.62 -5.06 1.38
C TYR A 93 4.29 -4.68 2.05
N ILE A 94 3.17 -4.82 1.34
CA ILE A 94 1.83 -4.51 1.87
C ILE A 94 1.53 -5.38 3.10
N LEU A 95 1.69 -6.72 2.97
CA LEU A 95 1.44 -7.65 4.06
C LEU A 95 2.37 -7.43 5.25
N SER A 96 3.66 -7.15 4.99
CA SER A 96 4.63 -6.80 6.04
C SER A 96 4.22 -5.57 6.84
N ARG A 97 3.77 -4.52 6.13
CA ARG A 97 3.34 -3.28 6.78
C ARG A 97 2.07 -3.45 7.60
N LEU A 98 1.11 -4.24 7.10
CA LEU A 98 -0.12 -4.57 7.83
C LEU A 98 0.15 -5.43 9.06
N GLU A 99 1.01 -6.45 8.95
CA GLU A 99 1.39 -7.32 10.05
C GLU A 99 2.09 -6.54 11.17
N ASN A 100 3.04 -5.68 10.78
CA ASN A 100 3.87 -4.94 11.72
C ASN A 100 3.26 -3.61 12.20
N PHE A 101 2.06 -3.25 11.75
CA PHE A 101 1.42 -2.00 12.16
C PHE A 101 1.15 -1.97 13.66
N GLY A 102 1.71 -0.95 14.33
CA GLY A 102 1.63 -0.81 15.79
C GLY A 102 2.36 -1.90 16.59
N ASN A 103 3.21 -2.71 15.93
CA ASN A 103 4.02 -3.70 16.62
C ASN A 103 5.34 -3.09 17.10
N LYS A 104 5.60 -3.14 18.41
CA LYS A 104 6.85 -2.67 19.01
C LYS A 104 8.03 -3.61 18.73
N ALA A 105 7.75 -4.89 18.44
CA ALA A 105 8.73 -5.91 18.06
C ALA A 105 8.37 -6.44 16.66
N PRO A 106 8.72 -5.72 15.59
CA PRO A 106 8.35 -6.10 14.24
C PRO A 106 8.97 -7.46 13.86
N ILE A 107 8.18 -8.27 13.18
CA ILE A 107 8.63 -9.57 12.67
C ILE A 107 9.17 -9.44 11.24
N ILE A 108 10.10 -10.31 10.90
CA ILE A 108 10.67 -10.47 9.57
C ILE A 108 9.76 -11.43 8.79
N ILE A 109 9.08 -10.95 7.76
CA ILE A 109 8.09 -11.75 7.02
C ILE A 109 8.70 -12.66 5.94
N GLU A 110 9.99 -12.54 5.67
CA GLU A 110 10.71 -13.36 4.68
C GLU A 110 10.65 -14.87 4.99
N ASN A 111 10.40 -15.21 6.25
CA ASN A 111 10.21 -16.60 6.70
C ASN A 111 8.78 -17.12 6.48
N TYR A 112 7.89 -16.28 5.96
CA TYR A 112 6.49 -16.62 5.75
C TYR A 112 6.15 -16.57 4.27
N THR A 113 5.15 -17.35 3.88
CA THR A 113 4.59 -17.35 2.54
C THR A 113 3.17 -16.78 2.58
N ILE A 114 2.70 -16.28 1.44
CA ILE A 114 1.32 -15.82 1.31
C ILE A 114 0.41 -17.03 1.21
N GLU A 115 -0.55 -17.09 2.09
CA GLU A 115 -1.61 -18.09 2.12
C GLU A 115 -2.93 -17.48 1.64
N HIS A 116 -3.64 -18.24 0.80
CA HIS A 116 -5.03 -17.97 0.46
C HIS A 116 -5.93 -18.69 1.46
N ILE A 117 -6.67 -17.95 2.26
CA ILE A 117 -7.59 -18.53 3.25
C ILE A 117 -8.59 -19.45 2.53
N MET A 118 -9.38 -18.88 1.61
CA MET A 118 -10.12 -19.64 0.59
C MET A 118 -9.14 -20.04 -0.51
N PRO A 119 -9.02 -21.35 -0.85
CA PRO A 119 -7.95 -21.83 -1.74
C PRO A 119 -8.11 -21.38 -3.19
N GLN A 120 -6.99 -21.42 -3.92
CA GLN A 120 -6.95 -21.05 -5.34
C GLN A 120 -7.52 -22.14 -6.28
N ASN A 121 -7.63 -23.36 -5.81
CA ASN A 121 -8.19 -24.46 -6.60
C ASN A 121 -9.61 -24.12 -7.04
N THR A 122 -9.86 -24.12 -8.36
CA THR A 122 -11.19 -23.82 -8.91
C THR A 122 -12.24 -24.90 -8.63
N SER A 123 -11.80 -26.09 -8.18
CA SER A 123 -12.65 -27.19 -7.75
C SER A 123 -12.68 -27.24 -6.22
N LEU A 124 -13.39 -26.30 -5.61
CA LEU A 124 -13.52 -26.23 -4.15
C LEU A 124 -14.22 -27.48 -3.60
N SER A 125 -13.80 -27.91 -2.41
CA SER A 125 -14.45 -29.02 -1.69
C SER A 125 -15.91 -28.71 -1.34
N PRO A 126 -16.75 -29.73 -1.03
CA PRO A 126 -18.12 -29.51 -0.62
C PRO A 126 -18.24 -28.60 0.61
N GLU A 127 -17.31 -28.68 1.55
CA GLU A 127 -17.26 -27.83 2.75
C GLU A 127 -17.07 -26.36 2.36
N TRP A 128 -16.12 -26.08 1.46
CA TRP A 128 -15.92 -24.72 0.94
C TRP A 128 -17.14 -24.19 0.19
N GLN A 129 -17.79 -25.06 -0.63
CA GLN A 129 -18.99 -24.66 -1.34
C GLN A 129 -20.15 -24.38 -0.38
N HIS A 130 -20.23 -25.13 0.72
CA HIS A 130 -21.22 -24.89 1.78
C HIS A 130 -20.97 -23.54 2.47
N ASP A 131 -19.74 -23.27 2.92
CA ASP A 131 -19.39 -22.03 3.63
C ASP A 131 -19.60 -20.76 2.78
N LEU A 132 -19.26 -20.84 1.50
CA LEU A 132 -19.41 -19.75 0.55
C LEU A 132 -20.84 -19.61 -0.02
N GLY A 133 -21.65 -20.68 0.08
CA GLY A 133 -23.03 -20.71 -0.42
C GLY A 133 -23.16 -20.88 -1.92
N VAL A 134 -24.38 -20.68 -2.43
CA VAL A 134 -24.74 -21.01 -3.82
C VAL A 134 -23.93 -20.23 -4.88
N ASN A 135 -23.42 -19.07 -4.53
CA ASN A 135 -22.63 -18.19 -5.41
C ASN A 135 -21.11 -18.41 -5.28
N TRP A 136 -20.65 -19.51 -4.69
CA TRP A 136 -19.26 -19.75 -4.35
C TRP A 136 -18.27 -19.50 -5.50
N LYS A 137 -18.64 -19.83 -6.74
CA LYS A 137 -17.78 -19.59 -7.92
C LYS A 137 -17.52 -18.11 -8.18
N GLU A 138 -18.55 -17.29 -8.06
CA GLU A 138 -18.44 -15.85 -8.26
C GLU A 138 -17.68 -15.21 -7.10
N ILE A 139 -17.96 -15.64 -5.87
CA ILE A 139 -17.24 -15.20 -4.67
C ILE A 139 -15.75 -15.53 -4.80
N GLN A 140 -15.40 -16.76 -5.19
CA GLN A 140 -14.00 -17.13 -5.41
C GLN A 140 -13.36 -16.27 -6.48
N LYS A 141 -14.00 -16.10 -7.62
CA LYS A 141 -13.49 -15.29 -8.74
C LYS A 141 -13.22 -13.84 -8.34
N ILE A 142 -14.09 -13.24 -7.54
CA ILE A 142 -13.96 -11.83 -7.11
C ILE A 142 -12.87 -11.69 -6.03
N TYR A 143 -12.88 -12.55 -5.02
CA TYR A 143 -12.13 -12.31 -3.79
C TYR A 143 -10.85 -13.08 -3.63
N ILE A 144 -10.55 -14.06 -4.50
CA ILE A 144 -9.43 -14.99 -4.33
C ILE A 144 -8.10 -14.28 -4.05
N HIS A 145 -7.80 -13.20 -4.76
CA HIS A 145 -6.53 -12.45 -4.69
C HIS A 145 -6.62 -11.13 -3.94
N THR A 146 -7.78 -10.86 -3.32
CA THR A 146 -7.98 -9.62 -2.56
C THR A 146 -7.39 -9.72 -1.15
N ILE A 147 -7.10 -8.57 -0.56
CA ILE A 147 -6.50 -8.50 0.79
C ILE A 147 -7.36 -9.21 1.85
N GLY A 148 -8.68 -9.25 1.66
CA GLY A 148 -9.60 -9.96 2.55
C GLY A 148 -9.29 -11.44 2.66
N ASN A 149 -8.86 -12.08 1.57
CA ASN A 149 -8.58 -13.50 1.50
C ASN A 149 -7.09 -13.88 1.63
N LEU A 150 -6.19 -12.90 1.71
CA LEU A 150 -4.75 -13.14 1.82
C LEU A 150 -4.25 -13.04 3.26
N THR A 151 -3.38 -13.95 3.65
CA THR A 151 -2.67 -13.90 4.93
C THR A 151 -1.24 -14.42 4.80
N LEU A 152 -0.54 -14.57 5.91
CA LEU A 152 0.81 -15.13 5.99
C LEU A 152 0.81 -16.41 6.81
N THR A 153 1.61 -17.38 6.39
CA THR A 153 1.85 -18.62 7.13
C THR A 153 3.25 -19.18 6.86
N ALA A 154 3.77 -20.00 7.78
CA ALA A 154 4.95 -20.83 7.54
C ALA A 154 4.59 -22.24 7.05
N TYR A 155 3.28 -22.57 6.97
CA TYR A 155 2.74 -23.92 6.73
C TYR A 155 1.86 -23.98 5.48
N ASN A 156 2.20 -23.22 4.44
CA ASN A 156 1.38 -23.09 3.23
C ASN A 156 1.16 -24.45 2.51
N ALA A 157 2.21 -25.26 2.42
CA ALA A 157 2.11 -26.57 1.78
C ALA A 157 1.16 -27.52 2.52
N GLU A 158 1.17 -27.46 3.86
CA GLU A 158 0.31 -28.26 4.71
C GLU A 158 -1.13 -27.76 4.74
N MET A 159 -1.34 -26.45 4.62
CA MET A 159 -2.66 -25.82 4.54
C MET A 159 -3.36 -26.18 3.23
N SER A 160 -2.68 -26.02 2.10
CA SER A 160 -3.18 -26.39 0.78
C SER A 160 -4.67 -26.02 0.58
N ASP A 161 -5.47 -26.94 0.03
CA ASP A 161 -6.91 -26.77 -0.24
C ASP A 161 -7.82 -27.19 0.93
N ARG A 162 -7.27 -27.43 2.13
CA ARG A 162 -8.04 -27.90 3.29
C ARG A 162 -9.22 -26.97 3.59
N PRO A 163 -10.34 -27.50 4.12
CA PRO A 163 -11.43 -26.71 4.65
C PRO A 163 -10.96 -25.70 5.69
N PHE A 164 -11.72 -24.61 5.87
CA PHE A 164 -11.32 -23.51 6.77
C PHE A 164 -11.03 -24.01 8.20
N MET A 165 -11.88 -24.85 8.77
CA MET A 165 -11.70 -25.35 10.12
C MET A 165 -10.51 -26.31 10.26
N ASP A 166 -10.12 -26.99 9.18
CA ASP A 166 -8.90 -27.81 9.15
C ASP A 166 -7.66 -26.91 9.16
N LYS A 167 -7.63 -25.85 8.32
CA LYS A 167 -6.57 -24.82 8.36
C LYS A 167 -6.49 -24.12 9.71
N MET A 168 -7.63 -23.98 10.39
CA MET A 168 -7.72 -23.38 11.72
C MET A 168 -7.04 -24.24 12.78
N ASN A 169 -7.37 -25.56 12.82
CA ASN A 169 -7.06 -26.43 13.94
C ASN A 169 -5.86 -27.37 13.70
N MET A 170 -5.30 -27.43 12.49
CA MET A 170 -4.10 -28.24 12.22
C MET A 170 -2.89 -27.73 13.01
N PRO A 171 -1.86 -28.56 13.25
CA PRO A 171 -0.58 -28.08 13.81
C PRO A 171 0.02 -26.96 12.94
N GLY A 172 0.37 -25.83 13.55
CA GLY A 172 0.82 -24.63 12.85
C GLY A 172 -0.29 -23.87 12.11
N GLY A 173 -1.56 -24.23 12.34
CA GLY A 173 -2.73 -23.58 11.75
C GLY A 173 -3.00 -22.18 12.28
N PHE A 174 -4.09 -21.56 11.83
CA PHE A 174 -4.39 -20.17 12.19
C PHE A 174 -4.58 -19.97 13.70
N LYS A 175 -5.10 -20.96 14.41
CA LYS A 175 -5.32 -20.91 15.87
C LYS A 175 -4.01 -20.82 16.66
N GLU A 176 -2.94 -21.43 16.17
CA GLU A 176 -1.61 -21.41 16.79
C GLU A 176 -0.73 -20.26 16.28
N SER A 177 -1.21 -19.51 15.27
CA SER A 177 -0.46 -18.45 14.65
C SER A 177 -0.36 -17.23 15.56
N ALA A 178 0.88 -16.75 15.79
CA ALA A 178 1.14 -15.49 16.49
C ALA A 178 1.01 -14.25 15.57
N LEU A 179 0.69 -14.45 14.29
CA LEU A 179 0.58 -13.37 13.32
C LEU A 179 -0.68 -12.54 13.57
N ARG A 180 -0.52 -11.20 13.58
CA ARG A 180 -1.65 -10.27 13.76
C ARG A 180 -2.64 -10.32 12.59
N LEU A 181 -2.16 -10.64 11.39
CA LEU A 181 -3.03 -10.86 10.22
C LEU A 181 -3.99 -12.03 10.41
N ASN A 182 -3.64 -13.01 11.27
CA ASN A 182 -4.48 -14.16 11.56
C ASN A 182 -5.42 -13.96 12.77
N ALA A 183 -5.24 -12.88 13.55
CA ALA A 183 -6.01 -12.62 14.76
C ALA A 183 -7.54 -12.49 14.54
N TYR A 184 -7.96 -12.07 13.35
CA TYR A 184 -9.38 -12.03 13.00
C TYR A 184 -9.92 -13.44 12.77
N LEU A 185 -9.16 -14.33 12.12
CA LEU A 185 -9.57 -15.67 11.72
C LEU A 185 -9.88 -16.55 12.91
N VAL A 186 -9.10 -16.47 13.99
CA VAL A 186 -9.25 -17.34 15.19
C VAL A 186 -10.60 -17.20 15.90
N LYS A 187 -11.39 -16.20 15.54
CA LYS A 187 -12.72 -15.95 16.13
C LYS A 187 -13.86 -16.59 15.32
N LEU A 188 -13.52 -17.16 14.16
CA LEU A 188 -14.50 -17.63 13.19
C LEU A 188 -14.60 -19.15 13.19
N THR A 189 -15.78 -19.64 12.82
CA THR A 189 -16.08 -21.07 12.63
C THR A 189 -16.32 -21.44 11.17
N GLU A 190 -16.41 -20.46 10.29
CA GLU A 190 -16.59 -20.58 8.84
C GLU A 190 -15.91 -19.43 8.13
N TRP A 191 -15.72 -19.56 6.82
CA TRP A 191 -15.15 -18.50 5.99
C TRP A 191 -16.02 -18.24 4.77
N ASN A 192 -16.75 -17.15 4.80
CA ASN A 192 -17.74 -16.79 3.79
C ASN A 192 -17.48 -15.36 3.23
N GLU A 193 -18.33 -14.92 2.30
CA GLU A 193 -18.19 -13.62 1.64
C GLU A 193 -18.22 -12.45 2.64
N ASP A 194 -19.08 -12.51 3.64
CA ASP A 194 -19.22 -11.43 4.63
C ASP A 194 -17.95 -11.31 5.48
N HIS A 195 -17.35 -12.43 5.90
CA HIS A 195 -16.07 -12.44 6.63
C HIS A 195 -14.91 -11.91 5.77
N ILE A 196 -14.88 -12.24 4.47
CA ILE A 196 -13.88 -11.69 3.54
C ILE A 196 -14.00 -10.16 3.46
N LYS A 197 -15.22 -9.66 3.29
CA LYS A 197 -15.49 -8.20 3.19
C LYS A 197 -15.16 -7.48 4.48
N GLU A 198 -15.61 -8.00 5.62
CA GLU A 198 -15.35 -7.41 6.93
C GLU A 198 -13.84 -7.34 7.21
N ARG A 199 -13.14 -8.43 6.96
CA ARG A 199 -11.68 -8.45 7.13
C ARG A 199 -10.99 -7.48 6.18
N ALA A 200 -11.41 -7.40 4.91
CA ALA A 200 -10.89 -6.44 3.95
C ALA A 200 -11.09 -4.99 4.43
N GLN A 201 -12.27 -4.67 4.97
CA GLN A 201 -12.56 -3.35 5.52
C GLN A 201 -11.69 -3.01 6.73
N GLN A 202 -11.48 -3.95 7.65
CA GLN A 202 -10.59 -3.76 8.81
C GLN A 202 -9.14 -3.54 8.37
N LEU A 203 -8.66 -4.26 7.36
CA LEU A 203 -7.31 -4.10 6.82
C LEU A 203 -7.18 -2.79 6.03
N ALA A 204 -8.21 -2.37 5.28
CA ALA A 204 -8.25 -1.07 4.60
C ALA A 204 -8.23 0.11 5.59
N ALA A 205 -8.95 0.01 6.71
CA ALA A 205 -8.89 1.00 7.79
C ALA A 205 -7.49 1.12 8.44
N LYS A 206 -6.73 0.02 8.51
CA LYS A 206 -5.31 0.08 8.91
C LYS A 206 -4.45 0.68 7.80
N ALA A 207 -4.74 0.37 6.55
CA ALA A 207 -3.96 0.81 5.40
C ALA A 207 -3.93 2.35 5.27
N VAL A 208 -5.03 3.05 5.52
CA VAL A 208 -5.06 4.53 5.51
C VAL A 208 -4.18 5.15 6.61
N GLN A 209 -3.97 4.46 7.73
CA GLN A 209 -3.09 4.90 8.81
C GLN A 209 -1.61 4.63 8.49
N ILE A 210 -1.32 3.53 7.79
CA ILE A 210 0.04 3.16 7.37
C ILE A 210 0.51 4.05 6.22
N TRP A 211 -0.38 4.35 5.27
CA TRP A 211 -0.14 5.17 4.08
C TRP A 211 -1.09 6.37 4.08
N PRO A 212 -0.82 7.38 4.92
CA PRO A 212 -1.74 8.51 5.11
C PRO A 212 -1.87 9.37 3.86
N TYR A 213 -3.05 9.98 3.69
CA TYR A 213 -3.27 11.09 2.79
C TYR A 213 -2.69 12.37 3.42
N PRO A 214 -2.05 13.28 2.65
CA PRO A 214 -1.56 14.53 3.21
C PRO A 214 -2.73 15.40 3.69
N SER A 215 -2.72 15.77 4.95
CA SER A 215 -3.76 16.60 5.56
C SER A 215 -3.32 18.05 5.61
N LEU A 216 -4.16 18.94 5.05
CA LEU A 216 -4.08 20.39 5.15
C LEU A 216 -5.49 20.94 5.34
N THR A 217 -5.62 21.96 6.19
CA THR A 217 -6.84 22.75 6.28
C THR A 217 -6.97 23.66 5.05
N ASN A 218 -8.18 24.13 4.76
CA ASN A 218 -8.39 25.08 3.66
C ASN A 218 -7.56 26.37 3.83
N ALA A 219 -7.34 26.82 5.06
CA ALA A 219 -6.51 27.99 5.35
C ALA A 219 -5.03 27.74 5.03
N GLU A 220 -4.51 26.55 5.34
CA GLU A 220 -3.13 26.15 5.01
C GLU A 220 -2.94 25.93 3.51
N LEU A 221 -3.96 25.47 2.80
CA LEU A 221 -3.91 25.22 1.35
C LEU A 221 -4.04 26.49 0.51
N ALA A 222 -4.80 27.49 0.98
CA ALA A 222 -5.12 28.71 0.25
C ALA A 222 -3.89 29.45 -0.37
N PRO A 223 -2.74 29.60 0.33
CA PRO A 223 -1.56 30.26 -0.22
C PRO A 223 -0.97 29.56 -1.46
N TYR A 224 -1.21 28.26 -1.64
CA TYR A 224 -0.66 27.45 -2.73
C TYR A 224 -1.57 27.42 -3.95
N THR A 225 -2.91 27.49 -3.75
CA THR A 225 -3.88 27.51 -4.85
C THR A 225 -3.86 28.82 -5.65
N ALA A 226 -3.50 29.92 -5.03
CA ALA A 226 -3.39 31.23 -5.70
C ALA A 226 -2.18 31.31 -6.64
N GLU A 227 -1.06 30.66 -6.28
CA GLU A 227 0.17 30.64 -7.09
C GLU A 227 0.08 29.68 -8.27
N GLU A 228 -0.63 28.58 -8.16
CA GLU A 228 -0.80 27.63 -9.26
C GLU A 228 -1.51 28.30 -10.47
N LYS A 229 -2.37 29.28 -10.21
CA LYS A 229 -3.04 30.07 -11.26
C LYS A 229 -2.14 31.13 -11.90
N SER A 230 -1.02 31.50 -11.25
CA SER A 230 -0.11 32.59 -11.67
C SER A 230 1.26 32.09 -12.16
N ALA A 231 1.58 30.81 -12.01
CA ALA A 231 2.89 30.28 -12.38
C ALA A 231 3.07 30.24 -13.91
N PRO A 232 4.19 30.76 -14.46
CA PRO A 232 4.48 30.69 -15.88
C PRO A 232 4.68 29.24 -16.32
N LYS A 233 4.15 28.88 -17.49
CA LYS A 233 4.39 27.55 -18.11
C LYS A 233 5.89 27.39 -18.36
N TYR A 234 6.53 26.47 -17.65
CA TYR A 234 7.95 26.19 -17.81
C TYR A 234 8.27 25.57 -19.17
N THR A 235 9.36 26.02 -19.79
CA THR A 235 9.99 25.43 -20.97
C THR A 235 11.03 24.38 -20.55
N LEU A 236 11.26 23.39 -21.40
CA LEU A 236 12.13 22.21 -21.16
C LEU A 236 13.62 22.52 -20.87
N GLU A 237 14.03 23.77 -20.96
CA GLU A 237 15.43 24.19 -20.90
C GLU A 237 16.00 24.45 -19.50
N THR A 238 15.19 24.34 -18.43
CA THR A 238 15.60 24.64 -17.05
C THR A 238 15.80 23.41 -16.17
N TYR A 239 15.88 22.20 -16.74
CA TYR A 239 16.09 20.99 -15.95
C TYR A 239 17.57 20.68 -15.72
N ASP A 240 18.15 21.29 -14.71
CA ASP A 240 19.37 20.78 -14.10
C ASP A 240 18.99 19.73 -13.04
N ILE A 241 19.22 18.45 -13.35
CA ILE A 241 18.95 17.33 -12.43
C ILE A 241 20.03 17.34 -11.35
N ASN A 242 19.74 18.02 -10.23
CA ASN A 242 20.74 18.13 -9.18
C ASN A 242 20.70 16.98 -8.15
N ALA A 243 21.68 17.02 -7.23
CA ALA A 243 21.99 15.99 -6.25
C ALA A 243 20.79 15.47 -5.43
N PHE A 244 19.81 16.31 -5.09
CA PHE A 244 18.64 15.89 -4.28
C PHE A 244 17.69 14.97 -5.05
N THR A 245 17.38 15.31 -6.29
CA THR A 245 16.54 14.44 -7.17
C THR A 245 17.25 13.11 -7.41
N LYS A 246 18.58 13.13 -7.57
CA LYS A 246 19.40 11.93 -7.73
C LYS A 246 19.39 11.07 -6.46
N ILE A 247 19.56 11.67 -5.28
CA ILE A 247 19.53 10.96 -4.00
C ILE A 247 18.12 10.37 -3.71
N LEU A 248 17.06 11.13 -4.00
CA LEU A 248 15.68 10.65 -3.85
C LEU A 248 15.41 9.47 -4.79
N PHE A 249 15.83 9.57 -6.05
CA PHE A 249 15.72 8.50 -7.05
C PHE A 249 16.52 7.27 -6.66
N GLU A 250 17.80 7.43 -6.28
CA GLU A 250 18.67 6.33 -5.86
C GLU A 250 18.17 5.65 -4.59
N THR A 251 17.57 6.43 -3.66
CA THR A 251 17.01 5.88 -2.41
C THR A 251 15.70 5.14 -2.65
N LEU A 252 14.83 5.67 -3.52
CA LEU A 252 13.58 5.01 -3.93
C LEU A 252 13.87 3.78 -4.79
N ASP A 253 14.78 3.90 -5.77
CA ASP A 253 15.19 2.80 -6.65
C ASP A 253 15.83 1.66 -5.83
N ARG A 254 16.75 1.98 -4.91
CA ARG A 254 17.39 1.00 -4.02
C ARG A 254 16.39 0.29 -3.10
N ARG A 255 15.38 1.00 -2.58
CA ARG A 255 14.33 0.39 -1.75
C ARG A 255 13.34 -0.42 -2.58
N ILE A 256 12.97 0.05 -3.79
CA ILE A 256 12.13 -0.69 -4.73
C ILE A 256 12.85 -1.94 -5.24
N MET A 257 14.15 -1.84 -5.54
CA MET A 257 14.98 -2.96 -6.00
C MET A 257 15.27 -3.97 -4.89
N ASN A 258 15.40 -3.54 -3.64
CA ASN A 258 15.52 -4.44 -2.48
C ASN A 258 14.21 -5.16 -2.15
N LEU A 259 13.06 -4.68 -2.66
CA LEU A 259 11.76 -5.36 -2.54
C LEU A 259 11.58 -6.49 -3.58
N SER A 260 12.47 -6.64 -4.55
CA SER A 260 12.42 -7.72 -5.54
C SER A 260 13.81 -8.08 -6.05
N PRO A 261 14.44 -9.16 -5.54
CA PRO A 261 15.76 -9.62 -6.01
C PRO A 261 15.76 -10.15 -7.45
N THR A 262 14.62 -10.20 -8.13
CA THR A 262 14.46 -10.77 -9.49
C THR A 262 14.32 -9.75 -10.61
N VAL A 263 14.35 -8.45 -10.34
CA VAL A 263 14.35 -7.43 -11.40
C VAL A 263 15.76 -7.25 -11.94
N LYS A 264 16.12 -8.00 -12.98
CA LYS A 264 17.28 -7.70 -13.82
C LYS A 264 17.03 -6.39 -14.58
N ARG A 265 18.08 -5.57 -14.66
CA ARG A 265 18.14 -4.33 -15.46
C ARG A 265 17.80 -4.54 -16.92
#